data_f07011234a8450c8589f7f5052668151
#
_entry.id   f07011234a8450c8589f7f5052668151
#
_cell.length_a   1.000
_cell.length_b   1.000
_cell.length_c   1.000
_cell.angle_alpha   90.00
_cell.angle_beta   90.00
_cell.angle_gamma   90.00
#
_symmetry.space_group_name_H-M   'P 1'
#
loop_
_entity.id
_entity.type
_entity.pdbx_description
1 polymer ?
#
loop_
_entity_poly.entity_id
_entity_poly.type
_entity_poly.pdbx_seq_one_letter_code
_entity_poly.pdbx_strand_id
1 'polypeptide(L)'
;VIIPVINGQLINEEQFSILPQTIREEIQDRRKALSDEMRTAFRQFRDIDREAEAAVEKFNKEVASFAMDALLDSLNDKYGEVEECKLYLGAVRNDILDNLGAILGAQKPTENPLAAMMGGGTPDPTRRYKVNLVVDNSKLEGAPVIMELNPGHDRVLGTTEKEARFGALVTDY
;
A
#
# COMPACT_ATOMS: atom_id res chain seq x y z
N VAL A 1 -2.24 21.65 -25.80
CA VAL A 1 -2.46 22.13 -27.19
C VAL A 1 -1.65 23.40 -27.38
N ILE A 2 -0.80 23.45 -28.44
CA ILE A 2 0.01 24.62 -28.78
C ILE A 2 -0.82 25.44 -29.76
N ILE A 3 -1.18 26.66 -29.36
CA ILE A 3 -1.99 27.58 -30.18
C ILE A 3 -1.08 28.73 -30.65
N PRO A 4 -1.04 29.05 -31.95
CA PRO A 4 -0.23 30.16 -32.46
C PRO A 4 -0.81 31.50 -32.04
N VAL A 5 0.09 32.43 -31.69
CA VAL A 5 -0.23 33.80 -31.33
C VAL A 5 0.50 34.73 -32.33
N ILE A 6 -0.23 35.60 -33.01
CA ILE A 6 0.36 36.64 -33.90
C ILE A 6 -0.09 37.98 -33.35
N ASN A 7 0.86 38.88 -33.17
CA ASN A 7 0.63 40.24 -32.63
C ASN A 7 -0.15 40.26 -31.29
N GLY A 8 0.04 39.23 -30.43
CA GLY A 8 -0.63 39.14 -29.14
C GLY A 8 -2.05 38.57 -29.18
N GLN A 9 -2.54 38.17 -30.34
CA GLN A 9 -3.88 37.57 -30.51
C GLN A 9 -3.74 36.06 -30.82
N LEU A 10 -4.59 35.27 -30.14
CA LEU A 10 -4.74 33.84 -30.42
C LEU A 10 -5.37 33.65 -31.79
N ILE A 11 -4.77 32.82 -32.64
CA ILE A 11 -5.30 32.54 -33.98
C ILE A 11 -6.06 31.22 -33.94
N ASN A 12 -7.33 31.29 -34.39
CA ASN A 12 -8.15 30.11 -34.59
C ASN A 12 -7.82 29.41 -35.95
N GLU A 13 -8.39 28.22 -36.17
CA GLU A 13 -8.10 27.41 -37.35
C GLU A 13 -8.57 28.08 -38.67
N GLU A 14 -9.64 28.86 -38.64
CA GLU A 14 -10.13 29.61 -39.79
C GLU A 14 -9.17 30.75 -40.16
N GLN A 15 -8.69 31.50 -39.18
CA GLN A 15 -7.71 32.56 -39.39
C GLN A 15 -6.36 32.02 -39.87
N PHE A 16 -5.96 30.84 -39.36
CA PHE A 16 -4.74 30.16 -39.79
C PHE A 16 -4.81 29.75 -41.27
N SER A 17 -5.98 29.32 -41.75
CA SER A 17 -6.18 28.90 -43.16
C SER A 17 -6.05 30.02 -44.18
N ILE A 18 -6.31 31.27 -43.77
CA ILE A 18 -6.26 32.45 -44.63
C ILE A 18 -4.84 33.03 -44.74
N LEU A 19 -3.91 32.62 -43.87
CA LEU A 19 -2.54 33.07 -43.87
C LEU A 19 -1.76 32.65 -45.15
N PRO A 20 -0.79 33.45 -45.63
CA PRO A 20 0.09 33.04 -46.71
C PRO A 20 0.79 31.70 -46.40
N GLN A 21 1.01 30.90 -47.43
CA GLN A 21 1.58 29.54 -47.27
C GLN A 21 2.94 29.54 -46.54
N THR A 22 3.80 30.50 -46.82
CA THR A 22 5.11 30.65 -46.16
C THR A 22 4.99 30.83 -44.65
N ILE A 23 4.02 31.64 -44.22
CA ILE A 23 3.80 31.90 -42.77
C ILE A 23 3.18 30.64 -42.11
N ARG A 24 2.31 29.94 -42.80
CA ARG A 24 1.74 28.68 -42.29
C ARG A 24 2.80 27.60 -42.07
N GLU A 25 3.71 27.46 -43.03
CA GLU A 25 4.81 26.50 -42.94
C GLU A 25 5.75 26.87 -41.79
N GLU A 26 6.12 28.14 -41.64
CA GLU A 26 6.95 28.60 -40.52
C GLU A 26 6.28 28.32 -39.14
N ILE A 27 4.99 28.57 -39.01
CA ILE A 27 4.25 28.32 -37.80
C ILE A 27 4.16 26.80 -37.50
N GLN A 28 3.97 25.96 -38.53
CA GLN A 28 3.96 24.53 -38.38
C GLN A 28 5.30 23.95 -37.94
N ASP A 29 6.39 24.44 -38.55
CA ASP A 29 7.76 24.03 -38.18
C ASP A 29 8.08 24.41 -36.73
N ARG A 30 7.77 25.65 -36.35
CA ARG A 30 7.93 26.10 -34.95
C ARG A 30 7.07 25.31 -33.98
N ARG A 31 5.81 25.00 -34.34
CA ARG A 31 4.91 24.19 -33.55
C ARG A 31 5.44 22.76 -33.36
N LYS A 32 6.01 22.18 -34.42
CA LYS A 32 6.62 20.84 -34.37
C LYS A 32 7.86 20.85 -33.47
N ALA A 33 8.75 21.80 -33.66
CA ALA A 33 9.97 21.95 -32.83
C ALA A 33 9.59 22.09 -31.35
N LEU A 34 8.66 22.99 -31.03
CA LEU A 34 8.20 23.23 -29.68
C LEU A 34 7.48 21.96 -29.06
N SER A 35 6.72 21.23 -29.88
CA SER A 35 6.08 19.97 -29.47
C SER A 35 7.12 18.91 -29.13
N ASP A 36 8.21 18.82 -29.87
CA ASP A 36 9.30 17.87 -29.62
C ASP A 36 10.10 18.27 -28.35
N GLU A 37 10.36 19.55 -28.15
CA GLU A 37 10.95 20.07 -26.91
C GLU A 37 10.07 19.77 -25.68
N MET A 38 8.77 20.06 -25.77
CA MET A 38 7.83 19.75 -24.71
C MET A 38 7.79 18.24 -24.39
N ARG A 39 7.79 17.39 -25.45
CA ARG A 39 7.83 15.92 -25.26
C ARG A 39 9.08 15.49 -24.51
N THR A 40 10.22 16.08 -24.85
CA THR A 40 11.50 15.80 -24.19
C THR A 40 11.47 16.25 -22.73
N ALA A 41 10.99 17.48 -22.48
CA ALA A 41 10.84 18.01 -21.13
C ALA A 41 9.90 17.13 -20.26
N PHE A 42 8.76 16.70 -20.81
CA PHE A 42 7.86 15.81 -20.09
C PHE A 42 8.44 14.41 -19.81
N ARG A 43 9.33 13.91 -20.66
CA ARG A 43 10.07 12.67 -20.36
C ARG A 43 11.03 12.88 -19.20
N GLN A 44 11.79 13.96 -19.22
CA GLN A 44 12.72 14.31 -18.14
C GLN A 44 11.97 14.50 -16.81
N PHE A 45 10.81 15.15 -16.81
CA PHE A 45 9.98 15.29 -15.63
C PHE A 45 9.57 13.93 -15.04
N ARG A 46 9.09 13.03 -15.89
CA ARG A 46 8.70 11.69 -15.44
C ARG A 46 9.89 10.87 -14.91
N ASP A 47 11.05 11.04 -15.50
CA ASP A 47 12.25 10.34 -15.03
C ASP A 47 12.68 10.86 -13.66
N ILE A 48 12.64 12.19 -13.46
CA ILE A 48 12.91 12.84 -12.17
C ILE A 48 11.89 12.40 -11.11
N ASP A 49 10.60 12.39 -11.44
CA ASP A 49 9.55 11.94 -10.51
C ASP A 49 9.77 10.48 -10.08
N ARG A 50 10.10 9.59 -11.03
CA ARG A 50 10.41 8.19 -10.72
C ARG A 50 11.65 8.03 -9.83
N GLU A 51 12.70 8.81 -10.10
CA GLU A 51 13.89 8.80 -9.26
C GLU A 51 13.60 9.32 -7.86
N ALA A 52 12.80 10.37 -7.75
CA ALA A 52 12.39 10.92 -6.45
C ALA A 52 11.54 9.94 -5.66
N GLU A 53 10.54 9.30 -6.31
CA GLU A 53 9.70 8.27 -5.68
C GLU A 53 10.54 7.08 -5.20
N ALA A 54 11.46 6.59 -6.03
CA ALA A 54 12.35 5.49 -5.68
C ALA A 54 13.29 5.85 -4.51
N ALA A 55 13.80 7.10 -4.48
CA ALA A 55 14.64 7.58 -3.38
C ALA A 55 13.85 7.66 -2.06
N VAL A 56 12.60 8.16 -2.10
CA VAL A 56 11.72 8.22 -0.93
C VAL A 56 11.36 6.81 -0.44
N GLU A 57 11.03 5.89 -1.35
CA GLU A 57 10.73 4.50 -0.98
C GLU A 57 11.94 3.83 -0.31
N LYS A 58 13.13 4.00 -0.89
CA LYS A 58 14.38 3.48 -0.33
C LYS A 58 14.63 4.04 1.06
N PHE A 59 14.52 5.36 1.22
CA PHE A 59 14.69 6.02 2.52
C PHE A 59 13.70 5.51 3.56
N ASN A 60 12.43 5.37 3.21
CA ASN A 60 11.41 4.84 4.11
C ASN A 60 11.73 3.39 4.54
N LYS A 61 12.21 2.54 3.62
CA LYS A 61 12.65 1.17 3.94
C LYS A 61 13.85 1.16 4.88
N GLU A 62 14.82 2.04 4.67
CA GLU A 62 15.99 2.16 5.56
C GLU A 62 15.61 2.59 6.98
N VAL A 63 14.73 3.60 7.10
CA VAL A 63 14.22 4.06 8.40
C VAL A 63 13.41 2.98 9.10
N ALA A 64 12.53 2.30 8.38
CA ALA A 64 11.72 1.21 8.93
C ALA A 64 12.60 0.03 9.38
N SER A 65 13.61 -0.36 8.56
CA SER A 65 14.57 -1.39 8.93
C SER A 65 15.29 -1.04 10.24
N PHE A 66 15.82 0.18 10.33
CA PHE A 66 16.51 0.62 11.53
C PHE A 66 15.60 0.61 12.79
N ALA A 67 14.34 1.05 12.65
CA ALA A 67 13.39 1.04 13.75
C ALA A 67 13.00 -0.37 14.19
N MET A 68 12.89 -1.31 13.24
CA MET A 68 12.53 -2.70 13.53
C MET A 68 13.70 -3.52 14.08
N ASP A 69 14.92 -3.26 13.62
CA ASP A 69 16.10 -4.09 13.97
C ASP A 69 16.28 -4.13 15.51
N ALA A 70 16.14 -3.01 16.21
CA ALA A 70 16.24 -2.99 17.67
C ALA A 70 15.17 -3.82 18.39
N LEU A 71 13.95 -3.88 17.84
CA LEU A 71 12.85 -4.69 18.40
C LEU A 71 13.06 -6.18 18.08
N LEU A 72 13.47 -6.49 16.85
CA LEU A 72 13.70 -7.85 16.40
C LEU A 72 14.91 -8.47 17.09
N ASP A 73 15.96 -7.70 17.36
CA ASP A 73 17.13 -8.15 18.12
C ASP A 73 16.72 -8.59 19.54
N SER A 74 15.90 -7.78 20.22
CA SER A 74 15.35 -8.15 21.52
C SER A 74 14.51 -9.44 21.51
N LEU A 75 13.75 -9.67 20.43
CA LEU A 75 12.98 -10.90 20.25
C LEU A 75 13.87 -12.08 19.89
N ASN A 76 14.89 -11.87 19.06
CA ASN A 76 15.87 -12.89 18.73
C ASN A 76 16.72 -13.33 19.95
N ASP A 77 17.08 -12.39 20.82
CA ASP A 77 17.78 -12.72 22.07
C ASP A 77 16.92 -13.61 22.97
N LYS A 78 15.60 -13.43 22.96
CA LYS A 78 14.68 -14.18 23.80
C LYS A 78 14.26 -15.53 23.19
N TYR A 79 14.06 -15.59 21.87
CA TYR A 79 13.47 -16.73 21.18
C TYR A 79 14.35 -17.32 20.10
N GLY A 80 15.55 -16.79 19.89
CA GLY A 80 16.45 -17.19 18.80
C GLY A 80 17.04 -18.59 18.94
N GLU A 81 16.89 -19.25 20.11
CA GLU A 81 17.23 -20.66 20.29
C GLU A 81 16.27 -21.60 19.53
N VAL A 82 15.05 -21.11 19.20
CA VAL A 82 14.04 -21.85 18.43
C VAL A 82 14.14 -21.43 16.98
N GLU A 83 14.61 -22.32 16.10
CA GLU A 83 14.88 -22.02 14.70
C GLU A 83 13.61 -21.55 13.96
N GLU A 84 12.44 -22.13 14.26
CA GLU A 84 11.16 -21.74 13.67
C GLU A 84 10.78 -20.30 14.03
N CYS A 85 11.07 -19.86 15.27
CA CYS A 85 10.82 -18.47 15.68
C CYS A 85 11.72 -17.51 14.93
N LYS A 86 12.99 -17.84 14.74
CA LYS A 86 13.94 -17.04 13.99
C LYS A 86 13.54 -16.89 12.52
N LEU A 87 13.15 -18.00 11.90
CA LEU A 87 12.64 -17.98 10.51
C LEU A 87 11.39 -17.13 10.40
N TYR A 88 10.47 -17.24 11.34
CA TYR A 88 9.23 -16.43 11.38
C TYR A 88 9.55 -14.94 11.53
N LEU A 89 10.40 -14.55 12.47
CA LEU A 89 10.79 -13.13 12.66
C LEU A 89 11.45 -12.55 11.41
N GLY A 90 12.28 -13.34 10.73
CA GLY A 90 12.88 -12.95 9.45
C GLY A 90 11.83 -12.76 8.34
N ALA A 91 10.85 -13.65 8.26
CA ALA A 91 9.74 -13.54 7.30
C ALA A 91 8.87 -12.32 7.59
N VAL A 92 8.53 -12.06 8.85
CA VAL A 92 7.78 -10.87 9.29
C VAL A 92 8.52 -9.58 8.91
N ARG A 93 9.82 -9.51 9.17
CA ARG A 93 10.66 -8.36 8.80
C ARG A 93 10.56 -8.06 7.31
N ASN A 94 10.76 -9.06 6.48
CA ASN A 94 10.74 -8.90 5.03
C ASN A 94 9.34 -8.48 4.54
N ASP A 95 8.29 -9.13 5.04
CA ASP A 95 6.92 -8.81 4.66
C ASP A 95 6.50 -7.38 5.06
N ILE A 96 6.94 -6.88 6.23
CA ILE A 96 6.72 -5.48 6.64
C ILE A 96 7.42 -4.52 5.69
N LEU A 97 8.68 -4.78 5.31
CA LEU A 97 9.44 -3.92 4.40
C LEU A 97 8.83 -3.90 2.99
N ASP A 98 8.34 -5.04 2.52
CA ASP A 98 7.70 -5.15 1.21
C ASP A 98 6.31 -4.48 1.18
N ASN A 99 5.59 -4.49 2.30
CA ASN A 99 4.26 -3.89 2.44
C ASN A 99 4.25 -2.54 3.16
N LEU A 100 5.41 -1.91 3.33
CA LEU A 100 5.57 -0.68 4.12
C LEU A 100 4.63 0.45 3.67
N GLY A 101 4.46 0.62 2.35
CA GLY A 101 3.56 1.62 1.79
C GLY A 101 2.10 1.43 2.21
N ALA A 102 1.62 0.18 2.24
CA ALA A 102 0.27 -0.15 2.69
C ALA A 102 0.09 0.09 4.20
N ILE A 103 1.10 -0.26 5.00
CA ILE A 103 1.10 -0.07 6.45
C ILE A 103 1.06 1.42 6.80
N LEU A 104 1.92 2.23 6.18
CA LEU A 104 1.94 3.68 6.38
C LEU A 104 0.68 4.37 5.82
N GLY A 105 0.14 3.86 4.71
CA GLY A 105 -1.09 4.37 4.10
C GLY A 105 -2.33 4.10 4.96
N ALA A 106 -2.39 2.97 5.63
CA ALA A 106 -3.50 2.62 6.52
C ALA A 106 -3.57 3.50 7.79
N GLN A 107 -2.48 4.13 8.18
CA GLN A 107 -2.44 5.05 9.32
C GLN A 107 -2.95 6.47 8.99
N LYS A 108 -3.14 6.78 7.70
CA LYS A 108 -3.73 8.05 7.31
C LYS A 108 -5.24 8.00 7.59
N PRO A 109 -5.80 8.99 8.31
CA PRO A 109 -7.24 9.05 8.50
C PRO A 109 -7.92 9.10 7.13
N THR A 110 -8.91 8.26 6.94
CA THR A 110 -9.70 8.23 5.70
C THR A 110 -10.40 9.57 5.56
N GLU A 111 -10.01 10.38 4.59
CA GLU A 111 -10.59 11.70 4.32
C GLU A 111 -12.08 11.61 3.89
N ASN A 112 -12.60 10.41 3.71
CA ASN A 112 -13.97 10.19 3.29
C ASN A 112 -14.83 9.68 4.46
N PRO A 113 -15.57 10.56 5.17
CA PRO A 113 -16.41 10.19 6.32
C PRO A 113 -17.52 9.20 5.93
N LEU A 114 -17.94 9.17 4.66
CA LEU A 114 -18.96 8.26 4.18
C LEU A 114 -18.43 6.80 4.10
N ALA A 115 -17.19 6.62 3.71
CA ALA A 115 -16.54 5.30 3.68
C ALA A 115 -16.35 4.73 5.09
N ALA A 116 -16.04 5.59 6.07
CA ALA A 116 -15.95 5.21 7.48
C ALA A 116 -17.32 4.78 8.05
N MET A 117 -18.41 5.45 7.66
CA MET A 117 -19.78 5.09 8.09
C MET A 117 -20.29 3.79 7.44
N MET A 118 -19.86 3.47 6.23
CA MET A 118 -20.26 2.25 5.53
C MET A 118 -19.46 1.00 5.92
N GLY A 119 -18.65 1.08 6.97
CA GLY A 119 -17.84 -0.06 7.42
C GLY A 119 -16.68 -0.44 6.47
N GLY A 120 -16.39 0.43 5.51
CA GLY A 120 -15.28 0.31 4.56
C GLY A 120 -13.94 0.73 5.15
N GLY A 121 -13.68 0.43 6.41
CA GLY A 121 -12.36 0.56 6.99
C GLY A 121 -11.38 -0.32 6.19
N THR A 122 -10.28 0.26 5.74
CA THR A 122 -9.18 -0.54 5.20
C THR A 122 -8.81 -1.59 6.24
N PRO A 123 -8.78 -2.88 5.88
CA PRO A 123 -8.41 -3.93 6.83
C PRO A 123 -7.05 -3.58 7.43
N ASP A 124 -6.94 -3.71 8.76
CA ASP A 124 -5.69 -3.46 9.47
C ASP A 124 -4.57 -4.34 8.88
N PRO A 125 -3.60 -3.76 8.16
CA PRO A 125 -2.56 -4.55 7.50
C PRO A 125 -1.64 -5.24 8.52
N THR A 126 -1.69 -4.84 9.79
CA THR A 126 -0.87 -5.43 10.86
C THR A 126 -1.53 -6.66 11.49
N ARG A 127 -2.80 -6.93 11.18
CA ARG A 127 -3.55 -8.07 11.74
C ARG A 127 -2.84 -9.41 11.49
N ARG A 128 -2.21 -9.57 10.32
CA ARG A 128 -1.49 -10.79 9.93
C ARG A 128 -0.27 -11.11 10.81
N TYR A 129 0.25 -10.12 11.54
CA TYR A 129 1.41 -10.30 12.44
C TYR A 129 1.00 -10.59 13.89
N LYS A 130 -0.30 -10.54 14.21
CA LYS A 130 -0.78 -10.85 15.55
C LYS A 130 -0.67 -12.35 15.81
N VAL A 131 0.06 -12.70 16.86
CA VAL A 131 0.15 -14.09 17.32
C VAL A 131 -1.12 -14.41 18.09
N ASN A 132 -1.81 -15.47 17.69
CA ASN A 132 -2.99 -15.94 18.36
C ASN A 132 -2.66 -17.16 19.20
N LEU A 133 -2.89 -17.07 20.51
CA LEU A 133 -2.70 -18.19 21.44
C LEU A 133 -3.96 -19.06 21.42
N VAL A 134 -3.89 -20.21 20.74
CA VAL A 134 -5.03 -21.13 20.60
C VAL A 134 -5.25 -21.95 21.88
N VAL A 135 -4.15 -22.38 22.54
CA VAL A 135 -4.19 -23.18 23.76
C VAL A 135 -3.15 -22.67 24.75
N ASP A 136 -3.55 -22.35 25.96
CA ASP A 136 -2.67 -21.98 27.07
C ASP A 136 -2.63 -23.07 28.13
N ASN A 137 -1.56 -23.84 28.15
CA ASN A 137 -1.29 -24.88 29.15
C ASN A 137 -0.27 -24.43 30.21
N SER A 138 0.05 -23.14 30.29
CA SER A 138 1.08 -22.63 31.21
C SER A 138 0.80 -22.87 32.69
N LYS A 139 -0.46 -23.12 33.06
CA LYS A 139 -0.90 -23.38 34.43
C LYS A 139 -1.09 -24.89 34.74
N LEU A 140 -0.83 -25.76 33.78
CA LEU A 140 -1.00 -27.20 33.92
C LEU A 140 0.34 -27.86 34.21
N GLU A 141 0.39 -28.73 35.23
CA GLU A 141 1.57 -29.55 35.58
C GLU A 141 1.70 -30.83 34.75
N GLY A 142 0.75 -31.11 33.88
CA GLY A 142 0.75 -32.29 33.01
C GLY A 142 -0.16 -32.14 31.80
N ALA A 143 -0.42 -33.23 31.10
CA ALA A 143 -1.31 -33.20 29.93
C ALA A 143 -2.70 -32.75 30.35
N PRO A 144 -3.37 -31.86 29.59
CA PRO A 144 -4.70 -31.38 29.90
C PRO A 144 -5.72 -32.55 29.84
N VAL A 145 -6.47 -32.73 30.91
CA VAL A 145 -7.58 -33.69 30.96
C VAL A 145 -8.87 -32.91 31.03
N ILE A 146 -9.68 -33.00 30.00
CA ILE A 146 -10.98 -32.34 29.91
C ILE A 146 -12.05 -33.42 29.95
N MET A 147 -12.94 -33.36 30.97
CA MET A 147 -14.10 -34.25 31.08
C MET A 147 -15.33 -33.46 30.68
N GLU A 148 -15.92 -33.80 29.54
CA GLU A 148 -17.18 -33.23 29.08
C GLU A 148 -18.34 -34.17 29.41
N LEU A 149 -19.23 -33.75 30.31
CA LEU A 149 -20.35 -34.53 30.79
C LEU A 149 -21.54 -34.52 29.81
N ASN A 150 -21.60 -33.55 28.92
CA ASN A 150 -22.64 -33.44 27.89
C ASN A 150 -22.00 -33.11 26.54
N PRO A 151 -21.39 -34.11 25.85
CA PRO A 151 -20.63 -33.91 24.64
C PRO A 151 -21.55 -33.57 23.48
N GLY A 152 -21.75 -32.26 23.25
CA GLY A 152 -22.32 -31.72 22.02
C GLY A 152 -21.24 -31.45 20.99
N HIS A 153 -21.62 -31.34 19.72
CA HIS A 153 -20.70 -30.99 18.62
C HIS A 153 -19.89 -29.73 18.94
N ASP A 154 -20.56 -28.70 19.43
CA ASP A 154 -19.96 -27.39 19.72
C ASP A 154 -18.96 -27.43 20.87
N ARG A 155 -19.16 -28.34 21.83
CA ARG A 155 -18.28 -28.49 23.00
C ARG A 155 -17.06 -29.36 22.73
N VAL A 156 -17.16 -30.29 21.76
CA VAL A 156 -16.11 -31.24 21.42
C VAL A 156 -15.23 -30.69 20.28
N LEU A 157 -15.86 -30.08 19.27
CA LEU A 157 -15.18 -29.60 18.07
C LEU A 157 -15.00 -28.07 18.03
N GLY A 158 -15.64 -27.35 18.97
CA GLY A 158 -15.68 -25.91 19.00
C GLY A 158 -16.73 -25.29 18.09
N THR A 159 -17.00 -24.03 18.28
CA THR A 159 -17.90 -23.22 17.45
C THR A 159 -17.13 -22.25 16.59
N THR A 160 -17.55 -22.08 15.36
CA THR A 160 -17.07 -21.01 14.51
C THR A 160 -17.96 -19.80 14.72
N GLU A 161 -17.44 -18.72 15.29
CA GLU A 161 -18.17 -17.47 15.41
C GLU A 161 -18.42 -16.87 14.03
N LYS A 162 -19.67 -16.53 13.76
CA LYS A 162 -20.08 -15.89 12.53
C LYS A 162 -20.62 -14.50 12.84
N GLU A 163 -19.94 -13.45 12.37
CA GLU A 163 -20.46 -12.11 12.47
C GLU A 163 -21.38 -11.78 11.30
N ALA A 164 -22.54 -11.20 11.60
CA ALA A 164 -23.42 -10.65 10.56
C ALA A 164 -22.91 -9.26 10.15
N ARG A 165 -22.33 -9.16 8.97
CA ARG A 165 -21.96 -7.88 8.36
C ARG A 165 -22.80 -7.64 7.11
N PHE A 166 -23.58 -6.55 7.10
CA PHE A 166 -24.42 -6.17 5.94
C PHE A 166 -25.37 -7.28 5.44
N GLY A 167 -25.93 -8.08 6.35
CA GLY A 167 -26.85 -9.17 5.99
C GLY A 167 -26.17 -10.45 5.47
N ALA A 168 -24.85 -10.51 5.41
CA ALA A 168 -24.08 -11.72 5.14
C ALA A 168 -23.40 -12.23 6.41
N LEU A 169 -23.41 -13.55 6.60
CA LEU A 169 -22.64 -14.20 7.66
C LEU A 169 -21.20 -14.34 7.20
N VAL A 170 -20.28 -13.66 7.88
CA VAL A 170 -18.83 -13.74 7.62
C VAL A 170 -18.19 -14.52 8.75
N THR A 171 -17.37 -15.51 8.39
CA THR A 171 -16.55 -16.26 9.34
C THR A 171 -15.25 -15.48 9.56
N ASP A 172 -14.93 -15.17 10.80
CA ASP A 172 -13.65 -14.58 11.16
C ASP A 172 -12.63 -15.71 11.37
N TYR A 173 -11.58 -15.72 10.55
CA TYR A 173 -10.48 -16.68 10.65
C TYR A 173 -9.30 -16.04 11.34
#